data_6d84b6fb356f381ebd6fb7e9087929bf
#
_entry.id   6d84b6fb356f381ebd6fb7e9087929bf
#
_cell.length_a   1.000
_cell.length_b   1.000
_cell.length_c   1.000
_cell.angle_alpha   90.00
_cell.angle_beta   90.00
_cell.angle_gamma   90.00
#
_symmetry.space_group_name_H-M   'P 1'
#
loop_
_entity.id
_entity.type
_entity.pdbx_description
1 polymer ?
#
loop_
_entity_poly.entity_id
_entity_poly.type
_entity_poly.pdbx_seq_one_letter_code
_entity_poly.pdbx_strand_id
1 'polypeptide(L)'
;MKALLPVATGNEEIEFCALVDVLRRADVDVTVASIESLETVVLQKGLRVVPDVNLEQVSDETWDAVVMAGGVPGAMNLAASGLLKAIIQRHHADGGLLGAICLAPALVLKPAGVLERVKKVTGNPLVIKTPDQVWPADAFTKLLGDVFDPKLRVCVDRESNIVTSQTPGTAIEYALAIVELLRGKKVASEISDYFLVKT
;
A
#
# COMPACT_ATOMS: atom_id res chain seq x y z
N MET A 1 -13.37 -11.81 -3.94
CA MET A 1 -12.77 -10.47 -3.83
C MET A 1 -11.46 -10.45 -4.60
N LYS A 2 -11.21 -9.38 -5.40
CA LYS A 2 -10.00 -9.19 -6.18
C LYS A 2 -9.22 -7.97 -5.68
N ALA A 3 -7.91 -8.10 -5.49
CA ALA A 3 -7.05 -6.99 -5.10
C ALA A 3 -5.91 -6.79 -6.11
N LEU A 4 -5.69 -5.53 -6.51
CA LEU A 4 -4.52 -5.12 -7.27
C LEU A 4 -3.41 -4.72 -6.31
N LEU A 5 -2.25 -5.34 -6.47
CA LEU A 5 -1.01 -4.96 -5.80
C LEU A 5 0.02 -4.52 -6.84
N PRO A 6 0.09 -3.23 -7.17
CA PRO A 6 1.12 -2.72 -8.07
C PRO A 6 2.50 -2.87 -7.42
N VAL A 7 3.48 -3.29 -8.20
CA VAL A 7 4.87 -3.47 -7.78
C VAL A 7 5.82 -2.69 -8.67
N ALA A 8 6.83 -2.11 -8.05
CA ALA A 8 7.90 -1.36 -8.71
C ALA A 8 9.27 -1.75 -8.14
N THR A 9 10.32 -1.59 -8.93
CA THR A 9 11.70 -1.71 -8.44
C THR A 9 11.89 -0.82 -7.20
N GLY A 10 12.41 -1.45 -6.13
CA GLY A 10 12.68 -0.78 -4.86
C GLY A 10 11.50 -0.69 -3.88
N ASN A 11 10.37 -1.38 -4.12
CA ASN A 11 9.37 -1.56 -3.07
C ASN A 11 9.98 -2.29 -1.85
N GLU A 12 9.45 -2.04 -0.66
CA GLU A 12 9.92 -2.65 0.58
C GLU A 12 9.42 -4.09 0.71
N GLU A 13 10.31 -5.02 1.02
CA GLU A 13 10.07 -6.46 0.96
C GLU A 13 9.02 -6.94 1.94
N ILE A 14 9.13 -6.53 3.21
CA ILE A 14 8.23 -6.99 4.29
C ILE A 14 6.82 -6.49 4.04
N GLU A 15 6.69 -5.23 3.63
CA GLU A 15 5.40 -4.62 3.30
C GLU A 15 4.73 -5.32 2.13
N PHE A 16 5.49 -5.58 1.07
CA PHE A 16 5.02 -6.27 -0.12
C PHE A 16 4.61 -7.72 0.19
N CYS A 17 5.49 -8.49 0.84
CA CYS A 17 5.22 -9.90 1.17
C CYS A 17 4.06 -10.05 2.15
N ALA A 18 3.94 -9.17 3.15
CA ALA A 18 2.83 -9.19 4.09
C ALA A 18 1.49 -8.99 3.38
N LEU A 19 1.40 -8.06 2.43
CA LEU A 19 0.18 -7.86 1.63
C LEU A 19 -0.18 -9.11 0.83
N VAL A 20 0.78 -9.70 0.10
CA VAL A 20 0.53 -10.89 -0.70
C VAL A 20 0.08 -12.07 0.17
N ASP A 21 0.81 -12.36 1.25
CA ASP A 21 0.55 -13.53 2.09
C ASP A 21 -0.77 -13.40 2.87
N VAL A 22 -0.97 -12.27 3.56
CA VAL A 22 -2.16 -12.06 4.40
C VAL A 22 -3.44 -12.01 3.57
N LEU A 23 -3.42 -11.31 2.43
CA LEU A 23 -4.61 -11.22 1.58
C LEU A 23 -4.95 -12.56 0.91
N ARG A 24 -3.95 -13.30 0.41
CA ARG A 24 -4.17 -14.62 -0.18
C ARG A 24 -4.68 -15.63 0.85
N ARG A 25 -4.24 -15.57 2.12
CA ARG A 25 -4.81 -16.39 3.21
C ARG A 25 -6.27 -16.06 3.52
N ALA A 26 -6.71 -14.85 3.21
CA ALA A 26 -8.10 -14.42 3.33
C ALA A 26 -8.96 -14.80 2.12
N ASP A 27 -8.49 -15.66 1.22
CA ASP A 27 -9.12 -15.98 -0.06
C ASP A 27 -9.44 -14.73 -0.89
N VAL A 28 -8.56 -13.73 -0.86
CA VAL A 28 -8.55 -12.60 -1.78
C VAL A 28 -7.65 -12.96 -2.96
N ASP A 29 -8.20 -12.85 -4.16
CA ASP A 29 -7.45 -13.03 -5.40
C ASP A 29 -6.56 -11.81 -5.63
N VAL A 30 -5.26 -11.96 -5.34
CA VAL A 30 -4.27 -10.88 -5.43
C VAL A 30 -3.53 -10.97 -6.74
N THR A 31 -3.68 -9.96 -7.58
CA THR A 31 -2.90 -9.77 -8.80
C THR A 31 -1.74 -8.82 -8.52
N VAL A 32 -0.52 -9.34 -8.63
CA VAL A 32 0.72 -8.56 -8.57
C VAL A 32 1.01 -8.02 -9.94
N ALA A 33 0.89 -6.70 -10.12
CA ALA A 33 1.06 -6.05 -11.43
C ALA A 33 2.29 -5.14 -11.45
N SER A 34 3.27 -5.42 -12.33
CA SER A 34 4.43 -4.54 -12.50
C SER A 34 4.04 -3.25 -13.23
N ILE A 35 4.49 -2.11 -12.69
CA ILE A 35 4.40 -0.82 -13.39
C ILE A 35 5.50 -0.66 -14.45
N GLU A 36 6.45 -1.56 -14.47
CA GLU A 36 7.60 -1.60 -15.37
C GLU A 36 7.44 -2.79 -16.32
N SER A 37 7.92 -2.66 -17.56
CA SER A 37 7.89 -3.77 -18.53
C SER A 37 8.99 -4.81 -18.25
N LEU A 38 9.09 -5.28 -17.00
CA LEU A 38 10.12 -6.22 -16.54
C LEU A 38 9.51 -7.59 -16.21
N GLU A 39 10.20 -8.65 -16.65
CA GLU A 39 9.87 -10.03 -16.25
C GLU A 39 10.12 -10.28 -14.75
N THR A 40 11.00 -9.50 -14.15
CA THR A 40 11.39 -9.62 -12.75
C THR A 40 11.59 -8.22 -12.16
N VAL A 41 10.92 -7.94 -11.06
CA VAL A 41 11.07 -6.70 -10.30
C VAL A 41 12.01 -6.96 -9.11
N VAL A 42 13.00 -6.09 -8.93
CA VAL A 42 13.96 -6.18 -7.81
C VAL A 42 13.52 -5.23 -6.70
N LEU A 43 13.19 -5.77 -5.54
CA LEU A 43 12.75 -4.99 -4.40
C LEU A 43 13.93 -4.28 -3.69
N GLN A 44 13.66 -3.49 -2.67
CA GLN A 44 14.61 -2.55 -2.06
C GLN A 44 15.89 -3.20 -1.51
N LYS A 45 15.82 -4.43 -1.02
CA LYS A 45 16.96 -5.20 -0.47
C LYS A 45 17.38 -6.39 -1.33
N GLY A 46 16.90 -6.42 -2.56
CA GLY A 46 17.34 -7.38 -3.55
C GLY A 46 16.47 -8.62 -3.73
N LEU A 47 15.33 -8.71 -3.02
CA LEU A 47 14.35 -9.76 -3.31
C LEU A 47 13.85 -9.60 -4.75
N ARG A 48 13.82 -10.72 -5.49
CA ARG A 48 13.31 -10.74 -6.85
C ARG A 48 11.90 -11.29 -6.88
N VAL A 49 11.01 -10.54 -7.50
CA VAL A 49 9.60 -10.89 -7.64
C VAL A 49 9.27 -11.03 -9.11
N VAL A 50 8.64 -12.13 -9.48
CA VAL A 50 8.02 -12.31 -10.80
C VAL A 50 6.57 -11.82 -10.66
N PRO A 51 6.19 -10.70 -11.30
CA PRO A 51 4.82 -10.23 -11.28
C PRO A 51 3.90 -11.16 -12.07
N ASP A 52 2.61 -11.18 -11.72
CA ASP A 52 1.61 -11.98 -12.44
C ASP A 52 1.36 -11.39 -13.85
N VAL A 53 1.36 -10.04 -13.94
CA VAL A 53 1.08 -9.29 -15.17
C VAL A 53 1.81 -7.94 -15.18
N ASN A 54 1.82 -7.27 -16.35
CA ASN A 54 2.11 -5.84 -16.43
C ASN A 54 0.84 -5.03 -16.14
N LEU A 55 1.01 -3.88 -15.48
CA LEU A 55 -0.12 -3.02 -15.08
C LEU A 55 -1.02 -2.59 -16.27
N GLU A 56 -0.42 -2.41 -17.45
CA GLU A 56 -1.14 -2.07 -18.67
C GLU A 56 -2.18 -3.14 -19.06
N GLN A 57 -1.89 -4.41 -18.82
CA GLN A 57 -2.76 -5.54 -19.18
C GLN A 57 -4.04 -5.59 -18.35
N VAL A 58 -4.04 -4.95 -17.19
CA VAL A 58 -5.17 -4.93 -16.24
C VAL A 58 -5.69 -3.52 -15.97
N SER A 59 -5.29 -2.55 -16.80
CA SER A 59 -5.62 -1.13 -16.62
C SER A 59 -7.12 -0.83 -16.59
N ASP A 60 -7.91 -1.58 -17.35
CA ASP A 60 -9.36 -1.40 -17.47
C ASP A 60 -10.16 -2.30 -16.52
N GLU A 61 -9.48 -3.16 -15.76
CA GLU A 61 -10.14 -4.04 -14.78
C GLU A 61 -10.69 -3.27 -13.57
N THR A 62 -11.67 -3.88 -12.92
CA THR A 62 -12.24 -3.41 -11.66
C THR A 62 -11.76 -4.28 -10.52
N TRP A 63 -11.50 -3.66 -9.38
CA TRP A 63 -10.95 -4.29 -8.19
C TRP A 63 -11.82 -4.01 -6.96
N ASP A 64 -11.82 -4.90 -5.98
CA ASP A 64 -12.38 -4.63 -4.66
C ASP A 64 -11.42 -3.78 -3.82
N ALA A 65 -10.09 -3.95 -4.04
CA ALA A 65 -9.06 -3.15 -3.40
C ALA A 65 -7.87 -2.87 -4.34
N VAL A 66 -7.25 -1.70 -4.18
CA VAL A 66 -5.93 -1.38 -4.73
C VAL A 66 -5.02 -1.05 -3.55
N VAL A 67 -3.98 -1.87 -3.33
CA VAL A 67 -3.14 -1.82 -2.14
C VAL A 67 -1.67 -1.70 -2.50
N MET A 68 -0.91 -0.87 -1.78
CA MET A 68 0.44 -0.50 -2.15
C MET A 68 1.40 -0.63 -0.99
N ALA A 69 2.56 -1.24 -1.25
CA ALA A 69 3.75 -1.16 -0.42
C ALA A 69 4.49 0.17 -0.65
N GLY A 70 5.32 0.53 0.31
CA GLY A 70 6.21 1.69 0.21
C GLY A 70 7.60 1.32 -0.32
N GLY A 71 8.63 1.79 0.38
CA GLY A 71 10.03 1.60 0.01
C GLY A 71 10.63 2.76 -0.77
N VAL A 72 11.95 2.82 -0.82
CA VAL A 72 12.73 3.78 -1.61
C VAL A 72 13.68 2.98 -2.51
N PRO A 73 13.61 3.18 -3.83
CA PRO A 73 12.79 4.13 -4.59
C PRO A 73 11.36 3.63 -4.93
N GLY A 74 10.91 2.49 -4.45
CA GLY A 74 9.66 1.84 -4.85
C GLY A 74 8.44 2.76 -4.84
N ALA A 75 8.17 3.47 -3.73
CA ALA A 75 7.05 4.40 -3.67
C ALA A 75 7.20 5.59 -4.63
N MET A 76 8.43 6.02 -4.92
CA MET A 76 8.71 7.07 -5.91
C MET A 76 8.41 6.58 -7.32
N ASN A 77 8.79 5.35 -7.63
CA ASN A 77 8.52 4.73 -8.93
C ASN A 77 7.00 4.53 -9.12
N LEU A 78 6.29 4.04 -8.10
CA LEU A 78 4.83 3.96 -8.12
C LEU A 78 4.20 5.34 -8.38
N ALA A 79 4.68 6.38 -7.70
CA ALA A 79 4.18 7.75 -7.84
C ALA A 79 4.43 8.33 -9.24
N ALA A 80 5.49 7.93 -9.92
CA ALA A 80 5.81 8.36 -11.27
C ALA A 80 4.92 7.71 -12.36
N SER A 81 4.21 6.63 -12.03
CA SER A 81 3.31 5.94 -12.96
C SER A 81 2.00 6.71 -13.15
N GLY A 82 1.86 7.39 -14.28
CA GLY A 82 0.61 8.06 -14.65
C GLY A 82 -0.56 7.10 -14.79
N LEU A 83 -0.31 5.87 -15.26
CA LEU A 83 -1.32 4.82 -15.37
C LEU A 83 -1.82 4.39 -14.00
N LEU A 84 -0.91 4.12 -13.05
CA LEU A 84 -1.32 3.77 -11.68
C LEU A 84 -2.13 4.91 -11.03
N LYS A 85 -1.72 6.16 -11.23
CA LYS A 85 -2.47 7.32 -10.74
C LYS A 85 -3.89 7.34 -11.29
N ALA A 86 -4.08 7.10 -12.59
CA ALA A 86 -5.41 7.04 -13.21
C ALA A 86 -6.27 5.90 -12.65
N ILE A 87 -5.67 4.71 -12.44
CA ILE A 87 -6.35 3.57 -11.80
C ILE A 87 -6.80 3.92 -10.38
N ILE A 88 -5.92 4.51 -9.56
CA ILE A 88 -6.24 4.93 -8.19
C ILE A 88 -7.40 5.94 -8.17
N GLN A 89 -7.36 6.94 -9.05
CA GLN A 89 -8.41 7.97 -9.13
C GLN A 89 -9.77 7.38 -9.51
N ARG A 90 -9.80 6.52 -10.54
CA ARG A 90 -11.02 5.84 -10.97
C ARG A 90 -11.55 4.93 -9.86
N HIS A 91 -10.70 4.08 -9.29
CA HIS A 91 -11.06 3.16 -8.22
C HIS A 91 -11.63 3.89 -6.98
N HIS A 92 -11.04 5.01 -6.61
CA HIS A 92 -11.54 5.85 -5.51
C HIS A 92 -12.90 6.49 -5.85
N ALA A 93 -13.07 6.99 -7.07
CA ALA A 93 -14.33 7.58 -7.52
C ALA A 93 -15.48 6.56 -7.51
N ASP A 94 -15.17 5.29 -7.78
CA ASP A 94 -16.12 4.17 -7.74
C ASP A 94 -16.35 3.65 -6.29
N GLY A 95 -15.74 4.25 -5.27
CA GLY A 95 -15.87 3.87 -3.87
C GLY A 95 -15.05 2.64 -3.45
N GLY A 96 -14.10 2.21 -4.27
CA GLY A 96 -13.23 1.06 -4.01
C GLY A 96 -12.26 1.29 -2.85
N LEU A 97 -11.80 0.21 -2.22
CA LEU A 97 -10.87 0.26 -1.09
C LEU A 97 -9.45 0.60 -1.56
N LEU A 98 -8.87 1.66 -1.00
CA LEU A 98 -7.46 2.00 -1.20
C LEU A 98 -6.64 1.68 0.04
N GLY A 99 -5.47 1.07 -0.16
CA GLY A 99 -4.50 0.83 0.90
C GLY A 99 -3.12 1.36 0.55
N ALA A 100 -2.44 2.01 1.51
CA ALA A 100 -1.07 2.48 1.33
C ALA A 100 -0.28 2.44 2.65
N ILE A 101 0.94 1.95 2.60
CA ILE A 101 1.83 1.89 3.77
C ILE A 101 3.11 2.69 3.54
N CYS A 102 3.75 3.11 4.60
CA CYS A 102 5.09 3.70 4.64
C CYS A 102 5.14 5.06 3.90
N LEU A 103 5.80 5.13 2.77
CA LEU A 103 5.89 6.33 1.94
C LEU A 103 4.74 6.48 0.96
N ALA A 104 4.03 5.40 0.65
CA ALA A 104 2.97 5.41 -0.36
C ALA A 104 1.79 6.35 -0.03
N PRO A 105 1.35 6.56 1.24
CA PRO A 105 0.32 7.55 1.54
C PRO A 105 0.71 8.96 1.08
N ALA A 106 1.95 9.38 1.35
CA ALA A 106 2.44 10.72 1.03
C ALA A 106 2.80 10.88 -0.45
N LEU A 107 3.44 9.87 -1.04
CA LEU A 107 4.00 9.97 -2.38
C LEU A 107 3.04 9.52 -3.49
N VAL A 108 2.13 8.59 -3.19
CA VAL A 108 1.20 8.03 -4.19
C VAL A 108 -0.22 8.55 -3.98
N LEU A 109 -0.82 8.34 -2.79
CA LEU A 109 -2.22 8.74 -2.57
C LEU A 109 -2.42 10.25 -2.52
N LYS A 110 -1.53 11.00 -1.88
CA LYS A 110 -1.66 12.46 -1.78
C LYS A 110 -1.62 13.14 -3.16
N PRO A 111 -0.63 12.86 -4.03
CA PRO A 111 -0.62 13.44 -5.39
C PRO A 111 -1.73 12.92 -6.31
N ALA A 112 -2.32 11.77 -5.99
CA ALA A 112 -3.51 11.29 -6.70
C ALA A 112 -4.79 12.08 -6.35
N GLY A 113 -4.77 12.92 -5.29
CA GLY A 113 -5.91 13.75 -4.89
C GLY A 113 -7.00 12.98 -4.14
N VAL A 114 -6.70 11.75 -3.67
CA VAL A 114 -7.70 10.89 -3.01
C VAL A 114 -7.79 11.08 -1.49
N LEU A 115 -6.91 11.91 -0.92
CA LEU A 115 -6.88 12.19 0.53
C LEU A 115 -7.58 13.49 0.94
N GLU A 116 -8.28 14.17 0.05
CA GLU A 116 -8.85 15.50 0.33
C GLU A 116 -10.00 15.48 1.35
N ARG A 117 -10.72 14.37 1.45
CA ARG A 117 -11.87 14.21 2.37
C ARG A 117 -11.55 13.33 3.58
N VAL A 118 -10.34 12.81 3.66
CA VAL A 118 -9.91 11.91 4.73
C VAL A 118 -9.69 12.70 6.01
N LYS A 119 -10.21 12.22 7.12
CA LYS A 119 -10.08 12.89 8.42
C LYS A 119 -8.70 12.70 9.04
N LYS A 120 -8.16 11.48 8.90
CA LYS A 120 -6.84 11.11 9.41
C LYS A 120 -6.16 10.12 8.47
N VAL A 121 -4.84 10.25 8.39
CA VAL A 121 -3.97 9.28 7.73
C VAL A 121 -2.72 9.06 8.58
N THR A 122 -2.05 7.94 8.37
CA THR A 122 -0.70 7.71 8.88
C THR A 122 0.24 7.33 7.74
N GLY A 123 1.53 7.34 8.03
CA GLY A 123 2.59 7.01 7.07
C GLY A 123 3.92 6.93 7.79
N ASN A 124 5.02 6.79 7.08
CA ASN A 124 6.34 6.65 7.68
C ASN A 124 6.81 7.96 8.35
N PRO A 125 6.96 7.99 9.68
CA PRO A 125 7.43 9.17 10.42
C PRO A 125 8.95 9.21 10.57
N LEU A 126 9.69 8.23 10.04
CA LEU A 126 11.10 8.04 10.33
C LEU A 126 12.01 8.74 9.32
N VAL A 127 13.27 8.90 9.71
CA VAL A 127 14.35 9.30 8.81
C VAL A 127 14.57 8.20 7.77
N ILE A 128 14.58 8.59 6.50
CA ILE A 128 14.92 7.69 5.40
C ILE A 128 16.33 7.99 4.91
N LYS A 129 17.12 6.94 4.75
CA LYS A 129 18.51 7.02 4.28
C LYS A 129 18.71 6.08 3.09
N THR A 130 19.30 6.63 2.04
CA THR A 130 19.88 5.86 0.93
C THR A 130 21.35 6.20 0.81
N PRO A 131 22.14 5.49 0.00
CA PRO A 131 23.55 5.85 -0.23
C PRO A 131 23.75 7.30 -0.66
N ASP A 132 22.81 7.83 -1.44
CA ASP A 132 22.94 9.13 -2.09
C ASP A 132 22.17 10.26 -1.40
N GLN A 133 21.24 9.93 -0.47
CA GLN A 133 20.36 10.93 0.12
C GLN A 133 19.84 10.53 1.51
N VAL A 134 19.64 11.56 2.34
CA VAL A 134 18.99 11.44 3.65
C VAL A 134 17.77 12.36 3.65
N TRP A 135 16.60 11.79 3.96
CA TRP A 135 15.37 12.56 4.21
C TRP A 135 15.11 12.62 5.71
N PRO A 136 14.88 13.82 6.28
CA PRO A 136 14.53 13.94 7.70
C PRO A 136 13.19 13.25 8.01
N ALA A 137 12.94 12.99 9.28
CA ALA A 137 11.77 12.26 9.77
C ALA A 137 10.42 12.86 9.32
N ASP A 138 10.38 14.17 9.09
CA ASP A 138 9.17 14.88 8.71
C ASP A 138 9.03 15.13 7.19
N ALA A 139 10.02 14.72 6.38
CA ALA A 139 10.06 15.05 4.96
C ALA A 139 8.81 14.61 4.20
N PHE A 140 8.34 13.38 4.48
CA PHE A 140 7.17 12.83 3.80
C PHE A 140 5.87 13.12 4.53
N THR A 141 5.90 13.19 5.85
CA THR A 141 4.71 13.45 6.67
C THR A 141 4.22 14.89 6.50
N LYS A 142 5.10 15.85 6.26
CA LYS A 142 4.72 17.23 5.89
C LYS A 142 3.85 17.29 4.64
N LEU A 143 4.02 16.37 3.70
CA LEU A 143 3.18 16.30 2.50
C LEU A 143 1.74 15.92 2.82
N LEU A 144 1.51 15.16 3.90
CA LEU A 144 0.18 14.76 4.34
C LEU A 144 -0.55 15.88 5.08
N GLY A 145 0.18 16.87 5.63
CA GLY A 145 -0.39 18.03 6.32
C GLY A 145 -1.12 17.66 7.61
N ASP A 146 -2.17 18.42 7.94
CA ASP A 146 -2.88 18.34 9.22
C ASP A 146 -3.66 17.04 9.45
N VAL A 147 -3.89 16.25 8.40
CA VAL A 147 -4.55 14.94 8.50
C VAL A 147 -3.63 13.83 8.99
N PHE A 148 -2.30 14.09 9.03
CA PHE A 148 -1.32 13.12 9.50
C PHE A 148 -1.37 12.92 11.02
N ASP A 149 -1.53 11.66 11.44
CA ASP A 149 -1.48 11.27 12.86
C ASP A 149 -0.37 10.23 13.10
N PRO A 150 0.77 10.63 13.70
CA PRO A 150 1.91 9.73 13.94
C PRO A 150 1.65 8.69 15.03
N LYS A 151 0.57 8.81 15.80
CA LYS A 151 0.22 7.88 16.87
C LYS A 151 -0.49 6.63 16.35
N LEU A 152 -1.05 6.70 15.16
CA LEU A 152 -1.79 5.60 14.56
C LEU A 152 -0.81 4.66 13.82
N ARG A 153 -0.70 3.43 14.28
CA ARG A 153 0.05 2.38 13.57
C ARG A 153 -0.63 1.99 12.26
N VAL A 154 -1.95 1.87 12.30
CA VAL A 154 -2.85 1.71 11.16
C VAL A 154 -3.98 2.71 11.32
N CYS A 155 -4.35 3.38 10.24
CA CYS A 155 -5.49 4.28 10.17
C CYS A 155 -6.50 3.76 9.14
N VAL A 156 -7.75 3.57 9.58
CA VAL A 156 -8.86 3.15 8.73
C VAL A 156 -9.87 4.30 8.64
N ASP A 157 -9.94 4.95 7.50
CA ASP A 157 -11.00 5.90 7.18
C ASP A 157 -12.12 5.18 6.42
N ARG A 158 -13.21 4.84 7.13
CA ARG A 158 -14.32 4.07 6.56
C ARG A 158 -15.19 4.91 5.62
N GLU A 159 -15.23 6.25 5.79
CA GLU A 159 -16.02 7.14 4.94
C GLU A 159 -15.40 7.27 3.54
N SER A 160 -14.07 7.34 3.49
CA SER A 160 -13.31 7.41 2.22
C SER A 160 -12.87 6.06 1.70
N ASN A 161 -13.10 4.98 2.46
CA ASN A 161 -12.65 3.61 2.19
C ASN A 161 -11.12 3.53 1.95
N ILE A 162 -10.35 4.15 2.87
CA ILE A 162 -8.89 4.24 2.78
C ILE A 162 -8.24 3.67 4.05
N VAL A 163 -7.23 2.81 3.86
CA VAL A 163 -6.38 2.28 4.94
C VAL A 163 -4.95 2.75 4.73
N THR A 164 -4.36 3.35 5.77
CA THR A 164 -2.94 3.74 5.74
C THR A 164 -2.17 3.16 6.92
N SER A 165 -0.85 2.97 6.78
CA SER A 165 0.01 2.43 7.82
C SER A 165 1.43 3.00 7.75
N GLN A 166 2.26 2.71 8.77
CA GLN A 166 3.51 3.44 9.00
C GLN A 166 4.74 2.84 8.31
N THR A 167 5.13 1.61 8.67
CA THR A 167 6.44 1.04 8.32
C THR A 167 6.35 -0.48 8.23
N PRO A 168 7.42 -1.18 7.81
CA PRO A 168 7.42 -2.64 7.77
C PRO A 168 6.96 -3.31 9.07
N GLY A 169 7.25 -2.70 10.22
CA GLY A 169 6.82 -3.20 11.53
C GLY A 169 5.30 -3.15 11.79
N THR A 170 4.53 -2.56 10.89
CA THR A 170 3.05 -2.51 10.94
C THR A 170 2.39 -3.19 9.74
N ALA A 171 3.16 -3.86 8.90
CA ALA A 171 2.69 -4.38 7.61
C ALA A 171 1.61 -5.48 7.75
N ILE A 172 1.76 -6.37 8.74
CA ILE A 172 0.75 -7.42 8.99
C ILE A 172 -0.54 -6.80 9.54
N GLU A 173 -0.45 -5.86 10.48
CA GLU A 173 -1.62 -5.13 11.02
C GLU A 173 -2.36 -4.37 9.91
N TYR A 174 -1.62 -3.75 9.00
CA TYR A 174 -2.16 -3.07 7.82
C TYR A 174 -2.92 -4.03 6.90
N ALA A 175 -2.31 -5.15 6.56
CA ALA A 175 -2.94 -6.15 5.71
C ALA A 175 -4.18 -6.76 6.38
N LEU A 176 -4.15 -7.02 7.70
CA LEU A 176 -5.31 -7.49 8.47
C LEU A 176 -6.45 -6.48 8.49
N ALA A 177 -6.17 -5.18 8.59
CA ALA A 177 -7.20 -4.14 8.50
C ALA A 177 -7.89 -4.14 7.12
N ILE A 178 -7.16 -4.38 6.04
CA ILE A 178 -7.70 -4.55 4.69
C ILE A 178 -8.58 -5.82 4.63
N VAL A 179 -8.10 -6.94 5.19
CA VAL A 179 -8.89 -8.18 5.28
C VAL A 179 -10.18 -7.97 6.05
N GLU A 180 -10.15 -7.22 7.17
CA GLU A 180 -11.38 -6.93 7.93
C GLU A 180 -12.42 -6.21 7.07
N LEU A 181 -12.00 -5.25 6.24
CA LEU A 181 -12.91 -4.51 5.37
C LEU A 181 -13.45 -5.36 4.21
N LEU A 182 -12.62 -6.24 3.65
CA LEU A 182 -12.99 -7.08 2.51
C LEU A 182 -13.75 -8.35 2.91
N ARG A 183 -13.32 -9.01 3.98
CA ARG A 183 -13.76 -10.38 4.36
C ARG A 183 -14.43 -10.44 5.73
N GLY A 184 -14.42 -9.34 6.46
CA GLY A 184 -15.02 -9.23 7.78
C GLY A 184 -14.09 -9.61 8.93
N LYS A 185 -14.48 -9.18 10.13
CA LYS A 185 -13.68 -9.29 11.36
C LYS A 185 -13.31 -10.73 11.73
N LYS A 186 -14.19 -11.71 11.46
CA LYS A 186 -13.92 -13.11 11.79
C LYS A 186 -12.70 -13.65 11.03
N VAL A 187 -12.66 -13.44 9.71
CA VAL A 187 -11.54 -13.89 8.86
C VAL A 187 -10.24 -13.19 9.27
N ALA A 188 -10.29 -11.87 9.50
CA ALA A 188 -9.13 -11.11 9.97
C ALA A 188 -8.60 -11.63 11.31
N SER A 189 -9.48 -11.97 12.26
CA SER A 189 -9.09 -12.55 13.56
C SER A 189 -8.43 -13.92 13.43
N GLU A 190 -8.98 -14.82 12.62
CA GLU A 190 -8.42 -16.16 12.39
C GLU A 190 -7.00 -16.07 11.79
N ILE A 191 -6.77 -15.13 10.87
CA ILE A 191 -5.45 -14.91 10.27
C ILE A 191 -4.49 -14.23 11.28
N SER A 192 -4.99 -13.28 12.09
CA SER A 192 -4.22 -12.65 13.16
C SER A 192 -3.71 -13.67 14.16
N ASP A 193 -4.55 -14.64 14.56
CA ASP A 193 -4.17 -15.73 15.46
C ASP A 193 -3.09 -16.62 14.85
N TYR A 194 -3.19 -16.92 13.54
CA TYR A 194 -2.15 -17.66 12.82
C TYR A 194 -0.79 -16.95 12.82
N PHE A 195 -0.78 -15.62 12.65
CA PHE A 195 0.44 -14.82 12.68
C PHE A 195 0.92 -14.47 14.09
N LEU A 196 0.18 -14.85 15.13
CA LEU A 196 0.47 -14.49 16.54
C LEU A 196 0.59 -12.97 16.75
N VAL A 197 -0.18 -12.20 15.99
CA VAL A 197 -0.22 -10.75 16.15
C VAL A 197 -0.95 -10.43 17.44
N LYS A 198 -0.24 -9.77 18.36
CA LYS A 198 -0.85 -9.30 19.62
C LYS A 198 -1.71 -8.07 19.29
N THR A 199 -3.00 -8.19 19.45
CA THR A 199 -3.97 -7.10 19.39
C THR A 199 -4.06 -6.35 20.72
#